data_0362d141ced63d50e217f0ab693a8813
#
_entry.id   0362d141ced63d50e217f0ab693a8813
#
_cell.length_a   1.000
_cell.length_b   1.000
_cell.length_c   1.000
_cell.angle_alpha   90.00
_cell.angle_beta   90.00
_cell.angle_gamma   90.00
#
_symmetry.space_group_name_H-M   'P 1'
#
loop_
_entity.id
_entity.type
_entity.pdbx_description
1 polymer ?
#
loop_
_entity_poly.entity_id
_entity_poly.type
_entity_poly.pdbx_seq_one_letter_code
_entity_poly.pdbx_strand_id
1 'polypeptide(L)'
;MFRFFNIWFVSSLMVSLFVIIPILTVFTSFFENTSEYYKILKNTFLIEYITNSSILLISVLFLTFLIGTSTAYLVSFYSFPLSNFFKWALILSFAVPPYIYAYSLTAFFENYGTAFTLLKSLFGEGDYNKIIPKFDGVFGAILSISFSLFAY
;
A
#
# COMPACT_ATOMS: atom_id res chain seq x y z
N MET A 1 18.71 16.51 42.33
CA MET A 1 17.67 15.81 43.06
C MET A 1 16.52 15.49 42.09
N PHE A 2 16.28 14.23 41.84
CA PHE A 2 15.57 13.68 40.70
C PHE A 2 14.09 14.07 40.66
N ARG A 3 13.72 14.89 39.68
CA ARG A 3 12.35 15.28 39.35
C ARG A 3 11.76 14.34 38.25
N PHE A 4 11.97 13.02 38.42
CA PHE A 4 11.58 12.03 37.42
C PHE A 4 10.09 11.59 37.50
N PHE A 5 9.35 11.97 38.54
CA PHE A 5 7.93 11.67 38.69
C PHE A 5 7.07 12.86 38.24
N ASN A 6 7.17 13.20 36.95
CA ASN A 6 6.22 14.11 36.33
C ASN A 6 5.06 13.29 35.73
N ILE A 7 3.85 13.81 35.74
CA ILE A 7 2.66 13.14 35.17
C ILE A 7 2.90 12.68 33.74
N TRP A 8 3.69 13.41 32.97
CA TRP A 8 4.11 13.06 31.60
C TRP A 8 4.99 11.81 31.55
N PHE A 9 5.85 11.61 32.52
CA PHE A 9 6.69 10.40 32.61
C PHE A 9 5.82 9.18 32.92
N VAL A 10 4.88 9.29 33.84
CA VAL A 10 3.97 8.22 34.21
C VAL A 10 3.07 7.84 33.05
N SER A 11 2.49 8.83 32.35
CA SER A 11 1.64 8.58 31.17
C SER A 11 2.42 7.95 30.00
N SER A 12 3.63 8.43 29.76
CA SER A 12 4.51 7.84 28.73
C SER A 12 4.88 6.38 29.07
N LEU A 13 5.18 6.10 30.33
CA LEU A 13 5.47 4.74 30.81
C LEU A 13 4.27 3.82 30.64
N MET A 14 3.06 4.28 30.98
CA MET A 14 1.83 3.49 30.78
C MET A 14 1.57 3.17 29.32
N VAL A 15 1.71 4.14 28.44
CA VAL A 15 1.56 3.92 26.99
C VAL A 15 2.61 2.96 26.47
N SER A 16 3.88 3.11 26.91
CA SER A 16 4.95 2.20 26.51
C SER A 16 4.69 0.78 26.96
N LEU A 17 4.25 0.57 28.20
CA LEU A 17 3.87 -0.75 28.70
C LEU A 17 2.74 -1.38 27.90
N PHE A 18 1.72 -0.60 27.55
CA PHE A 18 0.61 -1.08 26.73
C PHE A 18 1.06 -1.51 25.34
N VAL A 19 2.01 -0.80 24.73
CA VAL A 19 2.60 -1.15 23.41
C VAL A 19 3.55 -2.36 23.51
N ILE A 20 4.26 -2.51 24.61
CA ILE A 20 5.22 -3.62 24.82
C ILE A 20 4.51 -4.97 24.98
N ILE A 21 3.33 -5.02 25.58
CA ILE A 21 2.60 -6.28 25.85
C ILE A 21 2.43 -7.14 24.58
N PRO A 22 1.83 -6.64 23.45
CA PRO A 22 1.69 -7.45 22.24
C PRO A 22 3.04 -7.85 21.64
N ILE A 23 4.06 -7.01 21.75
CA ILE A 23 5.41 -7.32 21.25
C ILE A 23 6.02 -8.48 22.06
N LEU A 24 5.90 -8.44 23.37
CA LEU A 24 6.36 -9.54 24.25
C LEU A 24 5.59 -10.84 23.98
N THR A 25 4.28 -10.77 23.74
CA THR A 25 3.48 -11.94 23.40
C THR A 25 3.97 -12.60 22.10
N VAL A 26 4.25 -11.82 21.07
CA VAL A 26 4.85 -12.36 19.84
C VAL A 26 6.22 -12.94 20.10
N PHE A 27 7.04 -12.29 20.92
CA PHE A 27 8.37 -12.76 21.25
C PHE A 27 8.36 -14.07 22.07
N THR A 28 7.43 -14.21 23.03
CA THR A 28 7.27 -15.47 23.81
C THR A 28 6.78 -16.62 22.95
N SER A 29 5.98 -16.36 21.91
CA SER A 29 5.52 -17.39 20.97
C SER A 29 6.66 -18.09 20.22
N PHE A 30 7.83 -17.47 20.10
CA PHE A 30 9.03 -18.14 19.54
C PHE A 30 9.56 -19.29 20.42
N PHE A 31 9.28 -19.27 21.71
CA PHE A 31 9.74 -20.29 22.67
C PHE A 31 8.69 -21.38 22.91
N GLU A 32 7.49 -21.20 22.38
CA GLU A 32 6.45 -22.22 22.45
C GLU A 32 6.68 -23.30 21.39
N ASN A 33 6.27 -24.54 21.72
CA ASN A 33 6.46 -25.69 20.83
C ASN A 33 5.41 -25.68 19.70
N THR A 34 5.65 -24.86 18.70
CA THR A 34 4.76 -24.58 17.55
C THR A 34 4.91 -25.61 16.42
N SER A 35 5.49 -26.79 16.69
CA SER A 35 5.79 -27.80 15.66
C SER A 35 4.56 -28.27 14.85
N GLU A 36 3.38 -28.35 15.46
CA GLU A 36 2.14 -28.71 14.77
C GLU A 36 1.62 -27.58 13.88
N TYR A 37 1.58 -26.35 14.37
CA TYR A 37 1.16 -25.18 13.58
C TYR A 37 2.10 -24.95 12.40
N TYR A 38 3.42 -25.13 12.60
CA TYR A 38 4.40 -25.03 11.53
C TYR A 38 4.21 -26.09 10.44
N LYS A 39 3.88 -27.34 10.81
CA LYS A 39 3.58 -28.40 9.84
C LYS A 39 2.33 -28.08 9.02
N ILE A 40 1.28 -27.59 9.66
CA ILE A 40 0.03 -27.20 8.98
C ILE A 40 0.31 -26.05 8.01
N LEU A 41 0.97 -24.98 8.46
CA LEU A 41 1.33 -23.84 7.63
C LEU A 41 2.20 -24.25 6.42
N LYS A 42 3.24 -25.05 6.67
CA LYS A 42 4.16 -25.51 5.61
C LYS A 42 3.46 -26.33 4.54
N ASN A 43 2.52 -27.18 4.92
CA ASN A 43 1.86 -28.10 4.02
C ASN A 43 0.66 -27.49 3.29
N THR A 44 0.15 -26.32 3.74
CA THR A 44 -1.09 -25.77 3.20
C THR A 44 -0.84 -24.48 2.40
N PHE A 45 -0.26 -23.45 3.01
CA PHE A 45 -0.29 -22.09 2.43
C PHE A 45 1.05 -21.36 2.44
N LEU A 46 2.09 -21.88 3.11
CA LEU A 46 3.32 -21.13 3.34
C LEU A 46 4.00 -20.70 2.03
N ILE A 47 4.08 -21.60 1.06
CA ILE A 47 4.73 -21.32 -0.22
C ILE A 47 3.93 -20.26 -1.00
N GLU A 48 2.61 -20.37 -0.99
CA GLU A 48 1.73 -19.39 -1.65
C GLU A 48 1.87 -18.01 -1.03
N TYR A 49 1.86 -17.91 0.30
CA TYR A 49 2.05 -16.63 1.00
C TYR A 49 3.42 -16.02 0.74
N ILE A 50 4.50 -16.81 0.78
CA ILE A 50 5.85 -16.32 0.49
C ILE A 50 5.93 -15.84 -0.96
N THR A 51 5.39 -16.59 -1.91
CA THR A 51 5.42 -16.23 -3.32
C THR A 51 4.63 -14.95 -3.58
N ASN A 52 3.39 -14.86 -3.11
CA ASN A 52 2.55 -13.68 -3.28
C ASN A 52 3.14 -12.44 -2.61
N SER A 53 3.67 -12.58 -1.40
CA SER A 53 4.35 -11.49 -0.69
C SER A 53 5.61 -11.04 -1.39
N SER A 54 6.40 -11.96 -1.94
CA SER A 54 7.61 -11.64 -2.69
C SER A 54 7.30 -10.93 -4.01
N ILE A 55 6.30 -11.40 -4.75
CA ILE A 55 5.84 -10.75 -5.99
C ILE A 55 5.35 -9.35 -5.68
N LEU A 56 4.52 -9.19 -4.65
CA LEU A 56 3.98 -7.90 -4.24
C LEU A 56 5.12 -6.94 -3.85
N LEU A 57 6.06 -7.37 -3.01
CA LEU A 57 7.17 -6.56 -2.55
C LEU A 57 8.06 -6.09 -3.71
N ILE A 58 8.50 -7.02 -4.55
CA ILE A 58 9.40 -6.71 -5.68
C ILE A 58 8.70 -5.79 -6.68
N SER A 59 7.45 -6.06 -7.02
CA SER A 59 6.68 -5.26 -7.97
C SER A 59 6.40 -3.86 -7.46
N VAL A 60 6.02 -3.70 -6.19
CA VAL A 60 5.81 -2.39 -5.56
C VAL A 60 7.10 -1.61 -5.52
N LEU A 61 8.22 -2.21 -5.09
CA LEU A 61 9.53 -1.55 -5.07
C LEU A 61 9.92 -1.06 -6.47
N PHE A 62 9.78 -1.91 -7.48
CA PHE A 62 10.14 -1.56 -8.86
C PHE A 62 9.28 -0.41 -9.40
N LEU A 63 7.96 -0.49 -9.26
CA LEU A 63 7.04 0.56 -9.74
C LEU A 63 7.23 1.86 -8.98
N THR A 64 7.33 1.81 -7.66
CA THR A 64 7.54 2.99 -6.81
C THR A 64 8.86 3.67 -7.16
N PHE A 65 9.93 2.90 -7.33
CA PHE A 65 11.22 3.42 -7.76
C PHE A 65 11.14 4.07 -9.15
N LEU A 66 10.52 3.40 -10.12
CA LEU A 66 10.41 3.88 -11.50
C LEU A 66 9.58 5.17 -11.57
N ILE A 67 8.41 5.19 -10.96
CA ILE A 67 7.53 6.37 -10.97
C ILE A 67 8.14 7.51 -10.14
N GLY A 68 8.61 7.20 -8.94
CA GLY A 68 9.18 8.19 -8.02
C GLY A 68 10.43 8.86 -8.57
N THR A 69 11.40 8.09 -9.06
CA THR A 69 12.62 8.65 -9.65
C THR A 69 12.34 9.43 -10.93
N SER A 70 11.45 8.94 -11.80
CA SER A 70 11.09 9.63 -13.03
C SER A 70 10.40 10.97 -12.75
N THR A 71 9.42 10.99 -11.84
CA THR A 71 8.70 12.21 -11.47
C THR A 71 9.60 13.19 -10.73
N ALA A 72 10.42 12.73 -9.79
CA ALA A 72 11.40 13.55 -9.08
C ALA A 72 12.42 14.18 -10.06
N TYR A 73 12.93 13.39 -11.00
CA TYR A 73 13.86 13.88 -12.03
C TYR A 73 13.22 14.97 -12.90
N LEU A 74 12.02 14.71 -13.43
CA LEU A 74 11.32 15.70 -14.28
C LEU A 74 11.05 17.02 -13.55
N VAL A 75 10.58 16.95 -12.30
CA VAL A 75 10.22 18.15 -11.53
C VAL A 75 11.42 18.91 -11.02
N SER A 76 12.56 18.22 -10.79
CA SER A 76 13.78 18.85 -10.28
C SER A 76 14.65 19.45 -11.38
N PHE A 77 14.74 18.82 -12.54
CA PHE A 77 15.68 19.21 -13.59
C PHE A 77 15.04 19.97 -14.75
N TYR A 78 13.72 19.91 -14.92
CA TYR A 78 13.04 20.60 -16.02
C TYR A 78 12.13 21.71 -15.50
N SER A 79 12.24 22.89 -16.12
CA SER A 79 11.28 23.98 -15.95
C SER A 79 10.18 23.87 -16.99
N PHE A 80 8.97 23.54 -16.58
CA PHE A 80 7.79 23.48 -17.43
C PHE A 80 6.63 24.26 -16.78
N PRO A 81 5.61 24.65 -17.56
CA PRO A 81 4.45 25.30 -16.99
C PRO A 81 3.85 24.46 -15.85
N LEU A 82 3.50 25.10 -14.73
CA LEU A 82 2.95 24.44 -13.54
C LEU A 82 3.94 23.54 -12.76
N SER A 83 5.24 23.57 -13.02
CA SER A 83 6.23 22.75 -12.27
C SER A 83 6.12 22.91 -10.75
N ASN A 84 5.88 24.13 -10.26
CA ASN A 84 5.68 24.39 -8.83
C ASN A 84 4.39 23.78 -8.28
N PHE A 85 3.33 23.70 -9.07
CA PHE A 85 2.10 23.01 -8.69
C PHE A 85 2.35 21.50 -8.60
N PHE A 86 3.05 20.91 -9.56
CA PHE A 86 3.36 19.48 -9.56
C PHE A 86 4.25 19.07 -8.38
N LYS A 87 5.14 19.92 -7.91
CA LYS A 87 5.91 19.66 -6.66
C LYS A 87 5.01 19.37 -5.47
N TRP A 88 3.95 20.13 -5.31
CA TRP A 88 2.98 19.94 -4.24
C TRP A 88 1.99 18.79 -4.52
N ALA A 89 1.52 18.69 -5.77
CA ALA A 89 0.57 17.67 -6.16
C ALA A 89 1.12 16.25 -6.01
N LEU A 90 2.40 16.04 -6.31
CA LEU A 90 3.06 14.73 -6.11
C LEU A 90 3.13 14.35 -4.62
N ILE A 91 3.45 15.30 -3.74
CA ILE A 91 3.45 15.06 -2.30
C ILE A 91 2.04 14.73 -1.80
N LEU A 92 1.01 15.33 -2.40
CA LEU A 92 -0.37 15.11 -2.00
C LEU A 92 -0.83 13.65 -2.24
N SER A 93 -0.23 12.94 -3.19
CA SER A 93 -0.52 11.52 -3.41
C SER A 93 -0.23 10.67 -2.17
N PHE A 94 0.75 11.08 -1.38
CA PHE A 94 1.11 10.45 -0.12
C PHE A 94 0.03 10.62 0.98
N ALA A 95 -0.76 11.66 0.91
CA ALA A 95 -1.87 11.88 1.87
C ALA A 95 -3.04 10.89 1.66
N VAL A 96 -3.07 10.19 0.53
CA VAL A 96 -4.12 9.23 0.20
C VAL A 96 -3.66 7.82 0.58
N PRO A 97 -4.28 7.17 1.58
CA PRO A 97 -3.95 5.80 1.98
C PRO A 97 -4.13 4.80 0.84
N PRO A 98 -3.31 3.72 0.76
CA PRO A 98 -3.38 2.72 -0.31
C PRO A 98 -4.76 2.10 -0.52
N TYR A 99 -5.55 1.91 0.54
CA TYR A 99 -6.88 1.32 0.45
C TYR A 99 -7.88 2.22 -0.29
N ILE A 100 -7.70 3.55 -0.23
CA ILE A 100 -8.55 4.48 -1.00
C ILE A 100 -8.23 4.38 -2.48
N TYR A 101 -6.94 4.25 -2.84
CA TYR A 101 -6.55 3.96 -4.23
C TYR A 101 -7.14 2.63 -4.71
N ALA A 102 -7.04 1.57 -3.89
CA ALA A 102 -7.59 0.27 -4.22
C ALA A 102 -9.09 0.34 -4.50
N TYR A 103 -9.84 0.94 -3.58
CA TYR A 103 -11.29 1.10 -3.73
C TYR A 103 -11.66 1.94 -4.96
N SER A 104 -10.98 3.08 -5.15
CA SER A 104 -11.26 3.99 -6.27
C SER A 104 -10.95 3.34 -7.62
N LEU A 105 -9.82 2.65 -7.75
CA LEU A 105 -9.44 1.95 -8.98
C LEU A 105 -10.39 0.80 -9.28
N THR A 106 -10.74 -0.01 -8.28
CA THR A 106 -11.68 -1.10 -8.45
C THR A 106 -13.04 -0.56 -8.90
N ALA A 107 -13.59 0.45 -8.21
CA ALA A 107 -14.88 1.05 -8.56
C ALA A 107 -14.87 1.72 -9.94
N PHE A 108 -13.75 2.33 -10.35
CA PHE A 108 -13.62 2.97 -11.65
C PHE A 108 -13.60 1.95 -12.79
N PHE A 109 -12.89 0.83 -12.62
CA PHE A 109 -12.71 -0.21 -13.65
C PHE A 109 -13.64 -1.42 -13.50
N GLU A 110 -14.55 -1.40 -12.53
CA GLU A 110 -15.54 -2.46 -12.35
C GLU A 110 -16.47 -2.58 -13.57
N ASN A 111 -17.04 -3.78 -13.74
CA ASN A 111 -18.07 -4.01 -14.75
C ASN A 111 -19.23 -3.02 -14.54
N TYR A 112 -19.56 -2.28 -15.60
CA TYR A 112 -20.53 -1.16 -15.53
C TYR A 112 -20.10 0.04 -14.67
N GLY A 113 -18.82 0.12 -14.27
CA GLY A 113 -18.24 1.26 -13.58
C GLY A 113 -18.06 2.50 -14.45
N THR A 114 -17.35 3.50 -13.90
CA THR A 114 -17.16 4.79 -14.59
C THR A 114 -16.41 4.63 -15.93
N ALA A 115 -15.39 3.78 -15.98
CA ALA A 115 -14.65 3.50 -17.22
C ALA A 115 -15.55 2.91 -18.30
N PHE A 116 -16.41 1.95 -17.94
CA PHE A 116 -17.38 1.37 -18.86
C PHE A 116 -18.35 2.42 -19.40
N THR A 117 -18.88 3.25 -18.53
CA THR A 117 -19.83 4.31 -18.90
C THR A 117 -19.20 5.35 -19.82
N LEU A 118 -17.94 5.73 -19.59
CA LEU A 118 -17.18 6.62 -20.44
C LEU A 118 -16.94 6.01 -21.84
N LEU A 119 -16.50 4.74 -21.90
CA LEU A 119 -16.30 4.07 -23.20
C LEU A 119 -17.60 3.96 -23.98
N LYS A 120 -18.70 3.62 -23.31
CA LYS A 120 -20.03 3.57 -23.93
C LYS A 120 -20.47 4.94 -24.48
N SER A 121 -20.20 6.02 -23.76
CA SER A 121 -20.56 7.38 -24.20
C SER A 121 -19.73 7.87 -25.39
N LEU A 122 -18.46 7.44 -25.49
CA LEU A 122 -17.54 7.86 -26.55
C LEU A 122 -17.63 7.01 -27.83
N PHE A 123 -17.81 5.70 -27.67
CA PHE A 123 -17.74 4.72 -28.78
C PHE A 123 -19.08 4.03 -29.07
N GLY A 124 -20.14 4.36 -28.34
CA GLY A 124 -21.47 3.78 -28.51
C GLY A 124 -21.69 2.46 -27.76
N GLU A 125 -22.75 1.72 -28.15
CA GLU A 125 -23.10 0.45 -27.53
C GLU A 125 -22.10 -0.64 -27.90
N GLY A 126 -21.47 -1.28 -26.90
CA GLY A 126 -20.51 -2.36 -27.06
C GLY A 126 -20.20 -3.08 -25.75
N ASP A 127 -19.65 -4.30 -25.86
CA ASP A 127 -19.14 -5.04 -24.69
C ASP A 127 -17.69 -4.67 -24.43
N TYR A 128 -17.48 -3.68 -23.59
CA TYR A 128 -16.18 -3.17 -23.20
C TYR A 128 -15.52 -3.92 -22.05
N ASN A 129 -16.22 -4.89 -21.44
CA ASN A 129 -15.70 -5.66 -20.29
C ASN A 129 -14.43 -6.46 -20.61
N LYS A 130 -14.20 -6.78 -21.88
CA LYS A 130 -13.00 -7.48 -22.33
C LYS A 130 -11.77 -6.56 -22.47
N ILE A 131 -11.99 -5.27 -22.61
CA ILE A 131 -10.94 -4.25 -22.84
C ILE A 131 -10.54 -3.62 -21.49
N ILE A 132 -11.50 -3.51 -20.57
CA ILE A 132 -11.28 -2.90 -19.26
C ILE A 132 -10.43 -3.86 -18.40
N PRO A 133 -9.26 -3.43 -17.91
CA PRO A 133 -8.43 -4.25 -17.04
C PRO A 133 -9.12 -4.43 -15.68
N LYS A 134 -9.04 -5.63 -15.12
CA LYS A 134 -9.54 -5.91 -13.77
C LYS A 134 -8.50 -5.51 -12.75
N PHE A 135 -8.86 -4.60 -11.86
CA PHE A 135 -8.02 -4.15 -10.75
C PHE A 135 -8.37 -4.91 -9.47
N ASP A 136 -8.12 -6.21 -9.47
CA ASP A 136 -8.38 -7.11 -8.34
C ASP A 136 -7.11 -7.88 -7.92
N GLY A 137 -7.18 -8.57 -6.79
CA GLY A 137 -6.13 -9.42 -6.29
C GLY A 137 -4.77 -8.72 -6.10
N VAL A 138 -3.69 -9.44 -6.38
CA VAL A 138 -2.30 -8.96 -6.21
C VAL A 138 -1.98 -7.79 -7.13
N PHE A 139 -2.52 -7.79 -8.35
CA PHE A 139 -2.30 -6.71 -9.33
C PHE A 139 -2.89 -5.38 -8.85
N GLY A 140 -4.14 -5.39 -8.40
CA GLY A 140 -4.78 -4.20 -7.81
C GLY A 140 -4.04 -3.68 -6.59
N ALA A 141 -3.56 -4.59 -5.72
CA ALA A 141 -2.76 -4.23 -4.55
C ALA A 141 -1.42 -3.58 -4.93
N ILE A 142 -0.69 -4.14 -5.91
CA ILE A 142 0.58 -3.58 -6.39
C ILE A 142 0.39 -2.13 -6.85
N LEU A 143 -0.60 -1.87 -7.71
CA LEU A 143 -0.83 -0.53 -8.23
C LEU A 143 -1.25 0.45 -7.13
N SER A 144 -2.19 0.06 -6.27
CA SER A 144 -2.70 0.92 -5.20
C SER A 144 -1.62 1.32 -4.21
N ILE A 145 -0.77 0.38 -3.80
CA ILE A 145 0.35 0.65 -2.90
C ILE A 145 1.41 1.49 -3.60
N SER A 146 1.73 1.19 -4.87
CA SER A 146 2.72 1.95 -5.62
C SER A 146 2.30 3.40 -5.84
N PHE A 147 1.03 3.66 -6.18
CA PHE A 147 0.51 5.03 -6.33
C PHE A 147 0.42 5.80 -5.01
N SER A 148 0.33 5.12 -3.89
CA SER A 148 0.39 5.79 -2.58
C SER A 148 1.82 6.10 -2.16
N LEU A 149 2.80 5.23 -2.50
CA LEU A 149 4.16 5.31 -1.97
C LEU A 149 5.17 5.99 -2.91
N PHE A 150 4.89 6.21 -4.19
CA PHE A 150 5.88 6.74 -5.14
C PHE A 150 6.40 8.14 -4.79
N ALA A 151 5.66 8.90 -3.98
CA ALA A 151 6.04 10.25 -3.56
C ALA A 151 7.07 10.27 -2.40
N TYR A 152 7.38 9.10 -1.79
CA TYR A 152 8.47 8.98 -0.82
C TYR A 152 9.83 9.14 -1.49
#